data_3ee10ba6a1990dc099d446f97c4e53ab
#
_entry.id   3ee10ba6a1990dc099d446f97c4e53ab
#
_cell.length_a   1.000
_cell.length_b   1.000
_cell.length_c   1.000
_cell.angle_alpha   90.00
_cell.angle_beta   90.00
_cell.angle_gamma   90.00
#
_symmetry.space_group_name_H-M   'P 1'
#
loop_
_entity.id
_entity.type
_entity.pdbx_description
1 polymer ?
#
loop_
_entity_poly.entity_id
_entity_poly.type
_entity_poly.pdbx_seq_one_letter_code
_entity_poly.pdbx_strand_id
1 'polypeptide(L)'
;MSFDPSDCWPLSLTRQIQDFPIANIPLAEHQRRVIGDNHLSFDPCAWLDPSDLAGFLASGKSCLSDADKNPLAWIGKLPVLESDFIAKFSRIIRYPWDLLRANELYVSALTGNSIHGQVYPSAVIEGVLHLGLGSRILPGVFIEGNLVIGANCKIGPNCYLRGNTSIGDNCHIGQSVEIKNSLILSNTQVGHLSYLGDSVLGENVNLGAGTITSNLRHDGRNHRSSVGSSLVETGRRKFGTIIGDGVHTGIHTSIYPGRKLWPQSHTRPGEVVQHDVKSPNSNL
;
A
#
# COMPACT_ATOMS: atom_id res chain seq x y z
N MET A 1 9.72 6.09 -21.73
CA MET A 1 10.01 4.62 -21.66
C MET A 1 8.73 3.97 -21.19
N SER A 2 8.27 2.90 -21.85
CA SER A 2 7.08 2.18 -21.37
C SER A 2 7.44 1.47 -20.07
N PHE A 3 6.64 1.70 -19.04
CA PHE A 3 6.70 0.98 -17.77
C PHE A 3 6.49 -0.52 -18.02
N ASP A 4 7.34 -1.37 -17.43
CA ASP A 4 7.15 -2.82 -17.45
C ASP A 4 6.30 -3.23 -16.23
N PRO A 5 5.06 -3.69 -16.41
CA PRO A 5 4.22 -4.11 -15.29
C PRO A 5 4.86 -5.19 -14.41
N SER A 6 5.83 -5.95 -14.92
CA SER A 6 6.53 -6.98 -14.16
C SER A 6 7.38 -6.41 -13.02
N ASP A 7 7.76 -5.15 -13.07
CA ASP A 7 8.49 -4.49 -11.98
C ASP A 7 7.65 -4.42 -10.68
N CYS A 8 6.30 -4.38 -10.81
CA CYS A 8 5.37 -4.36 -9.68
C CYS A 8 4.87 -5.77 -9.28
N TRP A 9 5.43 -6.86 -9.84
CA TRP A 9 5.07 -8.20 -9.38
C TRP A 9 5.36 -8.38 -7.88
N PRO A 10 4.49 -9.14 -7.19
CA PRO A 10 3.37 -9.97 -7.67
C PRO A 10 2.02 -9.24 -7.81
N LEU A 11 1.93 -7.96 -7.46
CA LEU A 11 0.66 -7.23 -7.37
C LEU A 11 0.02 -6.96 -8.73
N SER A 12 0.83 -6.66 -9.75
CA SER A 12 0.36 -6.39 -11.11
C SER A 12 0.04 -7.65 -11.94
N LEU A 13 0.17 -8.84 -11.35
CA LEU A 13 -0.28 -10.09 -11.97
C LEU A 13 -1.82 -10.22 -12.02
N THR A 14 -2.52 -9.57 -11.11
CA THR A 14 -3.97 -9.73 -10.93
C THR A 14 -4.77 -8.47 -11.24
N ARG A 15 -4.11 -7.31 -11.35
CA ARG A 15 -4.75 -6.02 -11.68
C ARG A 15 -3.77 -5.05 -12.31
N GLN A 16 -4.28 -4.08 -13.06
CA GLN A 16 -3.46 -2.97 -13.56
C GLN A 16 -3.15 -1.99 -12.43
N ILE A 17 -2.01 -1.29 -12.53
CA ILE A 17 -1.58 -0.32 -11.49
C ILE A 17 -2.60 0.81 -11.29
N GLN A 18 -3.21 1.30 -12.38
CA GLN A 18 -4.24 2.34 -12.32
C GLN A 18 -5.49 1.94 -11.51
N ASP A 19 -5.76 0.63 -11.41
CA ASP A 19 -6.90 0.08 -10.67
C ASP A 19 -6.53 -0.27 -9.22
N PHE A 20 -5.25 -0.11 -8.85
CA PHE A 20 -4.79 -0.45 -7.51
C PHE A 20 -5.32 0.58 -6.50
N PRO A 21 -6.02 0.12 -5.44
CA PRO A 21 -6.57 1.05 -4.45
C PRO A 21 -5.48 1.57 -3.52
N ILE A 22 -5.39 2.88 -3.41
CA ILE A 22 -4.59 3.62 -2.43
C ILE A 22 -5.58 4.24 -1.45
N ALA A 23 -5.47 3.91 -0.17
CA ALA A 23 -6.47 4.29 0.83
C ALA A 23 -7.92 4.00 0.37
N ASN A 24 -8.14 2.82 -0.20
CA ASN A 24 -9.43 2.31 -0.70
C ASN A 24 -10.01 3.07 -1.93
N ILE A 25 -9.21 3.89 -2.59
CA ILE A 25 -9.59 4.63 -3.78
C ILE A 25 -8.65 4.21 -4.93
N PRO A 26 -9.16 3.74 -6.09
CA PRO A 26 -8.31 3.41 -7.23
C PRO A 26 -7.40 4.56 -7.65
N LEU A 27 -6.16 4.26 -8.07
CA LEU A 27 -5.20 5.27 -8.52
C LEU A 27 -5.78 6.16 -9.62
N ALA A 28 -6.49 5.59 -10.59
CA ALA A 28 -7.15 6.34 -11.65
C ALA A 28 -8.18 7.35 -11.10
N GLU A 29 -8.84 7.06 -9.99
CA GLU A 29 -9.77 7.98 -9.35
C GLU A 29 -9.03 9.09 -8.60
N HIS A 30 -7.91 8.80 -7.94
CA HIS A 30 -7.04 9.83 -7.37
C HIS A 30 -6.58 10.82 -8.45
N GLN A 31 -6.12 10.30 -9.59
CA GLN A 31 -5.68 11.12 -10.72
C GLN A 31 -6.81 12.04 -11.21
N ARG A 32 -8.02 11.49 -11.42
CA ARG A 32 -9.19 12.30 -11.84
C ARG A 32 -9.51 13.42 -10.85
N ARG A 33 -9.49 13.12 -9.55
CA ARG A 33 -9.79 14.10 -8.49
C ARG A 33 -8.76 15.22 -8.44
N VAL A 34 -7.47 14.87 -8.59
CA VAL A 34 -6.38 15.85 -8.51
C VAL A 34 -6.32 16.72 -9.78
N ILE A 35 -6.52 16.12 -10.96
CA ILE A 35 -6.50 16.85 -12.24
C ILE A 35 -7.73 17.74 -12.36
N GLY A 36 -8.91 17.29 -11.91
CA GLY A 36 -10.14 18.05 -12.02
C GLY A 36 -10.45 18.45 -13.47
N ASP A 37 -10.80 19.72 -13.70
CA ASP A 37 -11.12 20.28 -15.01
C ASP A 37 -9.88 20.72 -15.83
N ASN A 38 -8.67 20.47 -15.33
CA ASN A 38 -7.45 20.79 -16.07
C ASN A 38 -7.26 19.80 -17.23
N HIS A 39 -7.11 20.34 -18.43
CA HIS A 39 -6.90 19.56 -19.66
C HIS A 39 -5.46 19.06 -19.76
N LEU A 40 -5.11 18.07 -18.95
CA LEU A 40 -3.78 17.46 -18.90
C LEU A 40 -3.82 16.02 -19.41
N SER A 41 -2.79 15.64 -20.16
CA SER A 41 -2.43 14.25 -20.37
C SER A 41 -1.57 13.78 -19.19
N PHE A 42 -1.64 12.50 -18.84
CA PHE A 42 -0.89 11.95 -17.71
C PHE A 42 -0.56 10.48 -17.92
N ASP A 43 0.46 10.00 -17.21
CA ASP A 43 0.79 8.58 -17.17
C ASP A 43 -0.19 7.84 -16.25
N PRO A 44 -0.82 6.73 -16.69
CA PRO A 44 -1.79 6.00 -15.89
C PRO A 44 -1.19 5.36 -14.62
N CYS A 45 0.13 5.23 -14.55
CA CYS A 45 0.85 4.75 -13.36
C CYS A 45 1.35 5.88 -12.46
N ALA A 46 1.06 7.16 -12.76
CA ALA A 46 1.52 8.27 -11.94
C ALA A 46 0.67 8.46 -10.68
N TRP A 47 1.31 8.45 -9.52
CA TRP A 47 0.77 9.13 -8.34
C TRP A 47 0.95 10.64 -8.51
N LEU A 48 -0.13 11.38 -8.47
CA LEU A 48 -0.15 12.84 -8.57
C LEU A 48 -0.49 13.44 -7.19
N ASP A 49 0.45 14.17 -6.62
CA ASP A 49 0.23 14.91 -5.38
C ASP A 49 -0.39 16.28 -5.69
N PRO A 50 -1.45 16.69 -4.97
CA PRO A 50 -2.13 17.97 -5.22
C PRO A 50 -1.22 19.18 -5.14
N SER A 51 -0.24 19.20 -4.24
CA SER A 51 0.69 20.33 -4.08
C SER A 51 1.67 20.45 -5.24
N ASP A 52 2.16 19.32 -5.76
CA ASP A 52 3.02 19.29 -6.96
C ASP A 52 2.24 19.74 -8.19
N LEU A 53 0.99 19.27 -8.35
CA LEU A 53 0.16 19.69 -9.48
C LEU A 53 -0.14 21.19 -9.44
N ALA A 54 -0.48 21.73 -8.26
CA ALA A 54 -0.70 23.17 -8.10
C ALA A 54 0.56 23.98 -8.43
N GLY A 55 1.73 23.54 -7.96
CA GLY A 55 3.03 24.14 -8.29
C GLY A 55 3.35 24.09 -9.80
N PHE A 56 3.08 22.94 -10.42
CA PHE A 56 3.25 22.78 -11.87
C PHE A 56 2.36 23.73 -12.66
N LEU A 57 1.07 23.80 -12.36
CA LEU A 57 0.14 24.70 -13.06
C LEU A 57 0.51 26.18 -12.90
N ALA A 58 1.03 26.57 -11.72
CA ALA A 58 1.49 27.94 -11.47
C ALA A 58 2.84 28.28 -12.13
N SER A 59 3.63 27.28 -12.49
CA SER A 59 5.01 27.46 -13.00
C SER A 59 5.11 27.90 -14.46
N GLY A 60 4.05 27.75 -15.25
CA GLY A 60 4.05 27.96 -16.71
C GLY A 60 4.86 26.89 -17.47
N LYS A 61 5.28 25.82 -16.83
CA LYS A 61 5.98 24.68 -17.44
C LYS A 61 4.98 23.80 -18.22
N SER A 62 5.49 22.98 -19.13
CA SER A 62 4.66 22.12 -19.98
C SER A 62 4.58 20.66 -19.52
N CYS A 63 5.47 20.23 -18.62
CA CYS A 63 5.53 18.87 -18.11
C CYS A 63 5.82 18.85 -16.61
N LEU A 64 5.10 18.01 -15.87
CA LEU A 64 5.40 17.60 -14.50
C LEU A 64 6.15 16.28 -14.56
N SER A 65 7.36 16.21 -14.03
CA SER A 65 8.22 15.02 -14.02
C SER A 65 8.63 14.66 -12.60
N ASP A 66 8.92 13.39 -12.34
CA ASP A 66 9.55 12.97 -11.08
C ASP A 66 11.07 13.30 -11.07
N ALA A 67 11.74 12.94 -9.97
CA ALA A 67 13.18 13.21 -9.81
C ALA A 67 14.05 12.47 -10.85
N ASP A 68 13.57 11.37 -11.40
CA ASP A 68 14.24 10.56 -12.42
C ASP A 68 13.87 11.00 -13.84
N LYS A 69 13.19 12.16 -13.99
CA LYS A 69 12.74 12.74 -15.26
C LYS A 69 11.67 11.90 -15.98
N ASN A 70 10.94 11.04 -15.29
CA ASN A 70 9.77 10.39 -15.86
C ASN A 70 8.60 11.38 -15.92
N PRO A 71 7.95 11.57 -17.09
CA PRO A 71 6.79 12.43 -17.20
C PRO A 71 5.59 11.85 -16.42
N LEU A 72 4.96 12.68 -15.60
CA LEU A 72 3.82 12.32 -14.77
C LEU A 72 2.50 12.88 -15.33
N ALA A 73 2.52 14.18 -15.68
CA ALA A 73 1.42 14.88 -16.32
C ALA A 73 1.97 15.99 -17.23
N TRP A 74 1.26 16.30 -18.31
CA TRP A 74 1.75 17.29 -19.29
C TRP A 74 0.62 17.97 -20.07
N ILE A 75 0.93 19.13 -20.62
CA ILE A 75 0.06 19.89 -21.53
C ILE A 75 0.25 19.36 -22.96
N GLY A 76 -0.86 19.05 -23.64
CA GLY A 76 -0.83 18.60 -25.04
C GLY A 76 -0.74 17.07 -25.20
N LYS A 77 -0.33 16.61 -26.38
CA LYS A 77 -0.37 15.18 -26.74
C LYS A 77 0.83 14.38 -26.25
N LEU A 78 1.99 15.01 -26.17
CA LEU A 78 3.26 14.37 -25.79
C LEU A 78 4.00 15.24 -24.77
N PRO A 79 4.74 14.64 -23.83
CA PRO A 79 5.51 15.38 -22.83
C PRO A 79 6.72 16.08 -23.49
N VAL A 80 7.00 17.31 -23.06
CA VAL A 80 8.19 18.08 -23.46
C VAL A 80 9.08 18.25 -22.23
N LEU A 81 10.11 17.45 -22.13
CA LEU A 81 10.97 17.35 -20.94
C LEU A 81 11.95 18.52 -20.77
N GLU A 82 12.19 19.30 -21.82
CA GLU A 82 13.05 20.51 -21.76
C GLU A 82 12.48 21.61 -20.88
N SER A 83 11.16 21.58 -20.65
CA SER A 83 10.42 22.52 -19.79
C SER A 83 9.64 21.77 -18.73
N ASP A 84 10.35 21.00 -17.89
CA ASP A 84 9.70 20.24 -16.84
C ASP A 84 9.72 20.94 -15.47
N PHE A 85 8.66 20.70 -14.71
CA PHE A 85 8.57 21.00 -13.29
C PHE A 85 8.85 19.69 -12.53
N ILE A 86 9.86 19.69 -11.66
CA ILE A 86 10.24 18.49 -10.91
C ILE A 86 9.36 18.38 -9.67
N ALA A 87 8.63 17.29 -9.61
CA ALA A 87 7.79 16.92 -8.50
C ALA A 87 8.59 16.61 -7.23
N LYS A 88 8.04 16.94 -6.08
CA LYS A 88 8.57 16.58 -4.77
C LYS A 88 7.96 15.29 -4.22
N PHE A 89 6.68 15.10 -4.44
CA PHE A 89 5.88 14.01 -3.87
C PHE A 89 5.27 13.10 -4.94
N SER A 90 4.95 13.66 -6.12
CA SER A 90 4.43 12.88 -7.25
C SER A 90 5.51 12.00 -7.85
N ARG A 91 5.12 10.81 -8.33
CA ARG A 91 6.05 9.81 -8.89
C ARG A 91 5.34 8.77 -9.72
N ILE A 92 6.09 8.06 -10.56
CA ILE A 92 5.59 6.82 -11.17
C ILE A 92 5.50 5.73 -10.09
N ILE A 93 4.38 5.02 -10.05
CA ILE A 93 4.23 3.76 -9.32
C ILE A 93 4.83 2.66 -10.20
N ARG A 94 6.06 2.33 -9.92
CA ARG A 94 6.80 1.30 -10.65
C ARG A 94 6.92 0.01 -9.86
N TYR A 95 7.13 0.13 -8.56
CA TYR A 95 7.39 -0.98 -7.67
C TYR A 95 6.29 -1.10 -6.59
N PRO A 96 6.12 -2.27 -5.97
CA PRO A 96 5.17 -2.41 -4.86
C PRO A 96 5.35 -1.41 -3.71
N TRP A 97 6.57 -1.02 -3.42
CA TRP A 97 6.84 -0.03 -2.35
C TRP A 97 6.49 1.41 -2.74
N ASP A 98 6.29 1.70 -4.02
CA ASP A 98 5.76 2.99 -4.45
C ASP A 98 4.27 3.11 -4.13
N LEU A 99 3.49 2.01 -4.20
CA LEU A 99 2.12 1.95 -3.73
C LEU A 99 2.03 2.25 -2.24
N LEU A 100 2.91 1.63 -1.44
CA LEU A 100 2.98 1.90 0.00
C LEU A 100 3.32 3.36 0.27
N ARG A 101 4.25 3.95 -0.52
CA ARG A 101 4.61 5.37 -0.39
C ARG A 101 3.47 6.30 -0.75
N ALA A 102 2.74 6.02 -1.82
CA ALA A 102 1.55 6.80 -2.20
C ALA A 102 0.47 6.73 -1.11
N ASN A 103 0.25 5.53 -0.54
CA ASN A 103 -0.66 5.34 0.60
C ASN A 103 -0.23 6.17 1.82
N GLU A 104 1.05 6.13 2.18
CA GLU A 104 1.61 6.94 3.27
C GLU A 104 1.35 8.44 3.05
N LEU A 105 1.62 8.95 1.85
CA LEU A 105 1.42 10.35 1.50
C LEU A 105 -0.05 10.76 1.64
N TYR A 106 -0.95 9.96 1.07
CA TYR A 106 -2.37 10.26 1.11
C TYR A 106 -2.94 10.18 2.54
N VAL A 107 -2.67 9.09 3.25
CA VAL A 107 -3.22 8.86 4.60
C VAL A 107 -2.66 9.86 5.60
N SER A 108 -1.38 10.23 5.50
CA SER A 108 -0.76 11.25 6.37
C SER A 108 -1.35 12.65 6.18
N ALA A 109 -1.88 12.94 4.99
CA ALA A 109 -2.47 14.24 4.66
C ALA A 109 -3.94 14.38 5.11
N LEU A 110 -4.56 13.31 5.61
CA LEU A 110 -5.94 13.35 6.07
C LEU A 110 -6.08 14.23 7.31
N THR A 111 -7.13 15.04 7.30
CA THR A 111 -7.50 15.93 8.41
C THR A 111 -8.95 15.67 8.81
N GLY A 112 -9.19 15.49 10.10
CA GLY A 112 -10.54 15.24 10.63
C GLY A 112 -11.04 13.82 10.42
N ASN A 113 -11.86 13.37 11.34
CA ASN A 113 -12.45 12.03 11.33
C ASN A 113 -13.65 11.94 10.37
N SER A 114 -13.81 10.77 9.73
CA SER A 114 -14.98 10.40 8.91
C SER A 114 -15.47 9.02 9.36
N ILE A 115 -16.40 8.97 10.31
CA ILE A 115 -16.81 7.73 10.97
C ILE A 115 -18.24 7.40 10.56
N HIS A 116 -18.41 6.39 9.69
CA HIS A 116 -19.69 5.86 9.24
C HIS A 116 -19.99 4.46 9.83
N GLY A 117 -19.04 3.89 10.57
CA GLY A 117 -19.17 2.62 11.30
C GLY A 117 -19.38 2.81 12.79
N GLN A 118 -19.19 1.74 13.55
CA GLN A 118 -19.33 1.72 15.00
C GLN A 118 -17.96 1.69 15.69
N VAL A 119 -17.73 2.61 16.64
CA VAL A 119 -16.56 2.58 17.52
C VAL A 119 -17.05 2.29 18.95
N TYR A 120 -16.52 1.21 19.55
CA TYR A 120 -16.86 0.89 20.94
C TYR A 120 -16.17 1.87 21.93
N PRO A 121 -16.84 2.22 23.05
CA PRO A 121 -16.34 3.26 23.97
C PRO A 121 -14.96 2.99 24.58
N SER A 122 -14.54 1.72 24.65
CA SER A 122 -13.22 1.34 25.18
C SER A 122 -12.13 1.23 24.12
N ALA A 123 -12.41 1.57 22.87
CA ALA A 123 -11.39 1.78 21.86
C ALA A 123 -10.76 3.18 22.04
N VAL A 124 -9.45 3.27 21.85
CA VAL A 124 -8.70 4.52 21.93
C VAL A 124 -8.20 4.90 20.55
N ILE A 125 -8.46 6.14 20.14
CA ILE A 125 -8.05 6.65 18.82
C ILE A 125 -7.19 7.91 19.04
N GLU A 126 -5.90 7.79 18.73
CA GLU A 126 -4.91 8.87 18.76
C GLU A 126 -4.46 9.15 17.30
N GLY A 127 -5.25 9.96 16.57
CA GLY A 127 -5.02 10.32 15.18
C GLY A 127 -6.31 10.48 14.40
N VAL A 128 -6.23 10.37 13.07
CA VAL A 128 -7.38 10.52 12.16
C VAL A 128 -7.90 9.14 11.74
N LEU A 129 -9.20 8.92 11.92
CA LEU A 129 -9.89 7.69 11.50
C LEU A 129 -10.94 7.98 10.44
N HIS A 130 -10.80 7.35 9.26
CA HIS A 130 -11.87 7.18 8.31
C HIS A 130 -12.37 5.73 8.41
N LEU A 131 -13.62 5.55 8.80
CA LEU A 131 -14.24 4.24 9.03
C LEU A 131 -15.48 4.08 8.15
N GLY A 132 -15.46 3.10 7.27
CA GLY A 132 -16.55 2.81 6.34
C GLY A 132 -17.80 2.23 7.00
N LEU A 133 -18.91 2.27 6.25
CA LEU A 133 -20.22 1.80 6.69
C LEU A 133 -20.18 0.31 7.08
N GLY A 134 -20.88 -0.05 8.16
CA GLY A 134 -20.95 -1.43 8.64
C GLY A 134 -19.68 -1.94 9.35
N SER A 135 -18.60 -1.16 9.36
CA SER A 135 -17.37 -1.51 10.07
C SER A 135 -17.48 -1.27 11.57
N ARG A 136 -16.76 -2.09 12.36
CA ARG A 136 -16.79 -2.04 13.82
C ARG A 136 -15.38 -2.07 14.40
N ILE A 137 -15.07 -1.07 15.24
CA ILE A 137 -13.88 -1.07 16.10
C ILE A 137 -14.27 -1.60 17.46
N LEU A 138 -13.78 -2.77 17.81
CA LEU A 138 -14.15 -3.52 19.02
C LEU A 138 -13.41 -3.04 20.27
N PRO A 139 -13.81 -3.51 21.48
CA PRO A 139 -13.15 -3.14 22.73
C PRO A 139 -11.64 -3.38 22.74
N GLY A 140 -10.89 -2.47 23.39
CA GLY A 140 -9.45 -2.60 23.59
C GLY A 140 -8.59 -2.35 22.35
N VAL A 141 -9.20 -1.93 21.23
CA VAL A 141 -8.42 -1.50 20.06
C VAL A 141 -7.75 -0.18 20.36
N PHE A 142 -6.45 -0.09 20.07
CA PHE A 142 -5.68 1.14 20.15
C PHE A 142 -5.22 1.55 18.74
N ILE A 143 -5.53 2.77 18.34
CA ILE A 143 -5.16 3.36 17.05
C ILE A 143 -4.22 4.54 17.31
N GLU A 144 -3.01 4.51 16.71
CA GLU A 144 -2.01 5.56 16.77
C GLU A 144 -1.61 6.00 15.36
N GLY A 145 -1.97 7.22 14.97
CA GLY A 145 -1.75 7.76 13.63
C GLY A 145 -3.02 7.74 12.77
N ASN A 146 -2.85 7.88 11.46
CA ASN A 146 -3.99 8.03 10.55
C ASN A 146 -4.35 6.70 9.88
N LEU A 147 -5.64 6.35 9.94
CA LEU A 147 -6.15 5.11 9.37
C LEU A 147 -7.35 5.35 8.44
N VAL A 148 -7.34 4.59 7.34
CA VAL A 148 -8.51 4.43 6.46
C VAL A 148 -8.96 2.97 6.52
N ILE A 149 -10.18 2.73 6.95
CA ILE A 149 -10.79 1.40 7.04
C ILE A 149 -12.04 1.40 6.18
N GLY A 150 -12.14 0.46 5.26
CA GLY A 150 -13.26 0.31 4.35
C GLY A 150 -14.56 -0.11 5.04
N ALA A 151 -15.53 -0.55 4.25
CA ALA A 151 -16.84 -0.99 4.72
C ALA A 151 -16.81 -2.43 5.25
N ASN A 152 -17.77 -2.75 6.16
CA ASN A 152 -18.03 -4.11 6.68
C ASN A 152 -16.82 -4.79 7.32
N CYS A 153 -15.88 -4.03 7.87
CA CYS A 153 -14.70 -4.55 8.55
C CYS A 153 -14.98 -4.87 10.03
N LYS A 154 -14.30 -5.89 10.53
CA LYS A 154 -14.24 -6.20 11.95
C LYS A 154 -12.84 -6.01 12.46
N ILE A 155 -12.64 -5.03 13.35
CA ILE A 155 -11.32 -4.68 13.89
C ILE A 155 -11.31 -4.98 15.39
N GLY A 156 -10.42 -5.84 15.82
CA GLY A 156 -10.26 -6.22 17.22
C GLY A 156 -10.93 -7.55 17.61
N PRO A 157 -11.01 -7.80 18.93
CA PRO A 157 -10.61 -6.91 20.04
C PRO A 157 -9.09 -6.83 20.26
N ASN A 158 -8.65 -5.84 21.09
CA ASN A 158 -7.28 -5.71 21.57
C ASN A 158 -6.22 -5.68 20.44
N CYS A 159 -6.51 -4.98 19.33
CA CYS A 159 -5.54 -4.74 18.25
C CYS A 159 -4.78 -3.45 18.50
N TYR A 160 -3.55 -3.39 17.97
CA TYR A 160 -2.78 -2.16 17.85
C TYR A 160 -2.58 -1.79 16.37
N LEU A 161 -3.21 -0.71 15.93
CA LEU A 161 -3.10 -0.22 14.55
C LEU A 161 -2.40 1.12 14.56
N ARG A 162 -1.35 1.28 13.74
CA ARG A 162 -0.56 2.51 13.79
C ARG A 162 0.06 2.92 12.46
N GLY A 163 0.60 4.16 12.45
CA GLY A 163 1.18 4.77 11.27
C GLY A 163 0.12 5.18 10.25
N ASN A 164 0.49 5.19 8.97
CA ASN A 164 -0.41 5.54 7.87
C ASN A 164 -0.92 4.27 7.18
N THR A 165 -1.93 3.64 7.80
CA THR A 165 -2.43 2.33 7.37
C THR A 165 -3.77 2.47 6.66
N SER A 166 -3.95 1.71 5.57
CA SER A 166 -5.25 1.52 4.95
C SER A 166 -5.64 0.04 4.91
N ILE A 167 -6.91 -0.22 5.15
CA ILE A 167 -7.54 -1.55 5.19
C ILE A 167 -8.77 -1.49 4.29
N GLY A 168 -8.83 -2.39 3.31
CA GLY A 168 -9.93 -2.51 2.36
C GLY A 168 -11.25 -2.95 2.99
N ASP A 169 -12.27 -3.16 2.15
CA ASP A 169 -13.58 -3.61 2.59
C ASP A 169 -13.59 -5.08 3.05
N ASN A 170 -14.55 -5.44 3.89
CA ASN A 170 -14.81 -6.82 4.33
C ASN A 170 -13.60 -7.50 5.01
N CYS A 171 -12.69 -6.74 5.59
CA CYS A 171 -11.52 -7.27 6.27
C CYS A 171 -11.79 -7.63 7.72
N HIS A 172 -11.07 -8.63 8.22
CA HIS A 172 -11.06 -8.99 9.63
C HIS A 172 -9.63 -8.88 10.19
N ILE A 173 -9.42 -7.91 11.09
CA ILE A 173 -8.20 -7.77 11.88
C ILE A 173 -8.56 -8.20 13.30
N GLY A 174 -8.11 -9.38 13.68
CA GLY A 174 -8.59 -10.06 14.89
C GLY A 174 -7.75 -9.76 16.13
N GLN A 175 -7.90 -10.63 17.14
CA GLN A 175 -7.37 -10.40 18.48
C GLN A 175 -5.84 -10.35 18.51
N SER A 176 -5.30 -9.37 19.24
CA SER A 176 -3.87 -9.19 19.50
C SER A 176 -3.03 -9.12 18.23
N VAL A 177 -3.58 -8.50 17.19
CA VAL A 177 -2.87 -8.21 15.94
C VAL A 177 -2.29 -6.80 16.02
N GLU A 178 -1.04 -6.65 15.64
CA GLU A 178 -0.44 -5.35 15.40
C GLU A 178 -0.25 -5.12 13.89
N ILE A 179 -0.76 -3.99 13.38
CA ILE A 179 -0.52 -3.54 12.01
C ILE A 179 0.10 -2.15 12.04
N LYS A 180 1.19 -2.00 11.31
CA LYS A 180 1.91 -0.75 11.22
C LYS A 180 2.15 -0.36 9.76
N ASN A 181 1.69 0.86 9.40
CA ASN A 181 2.08 1.51 8.15
C ASN A 181 1.96 0.60 6.92
N SER A 182 0.79 0.01 6.72
CA SER A 182 0.57 -1.03 5.71
C SER A 182 -0.63 -0.70 4.83
N LEU A 183 -0.61 -1.22 3.61
CA LEU A 183 -1.70 -1.17 2.64
C LEU A 183 -2.27 -2.59 2.50
N ILE A 184 -3.51 -2.78 2.93
CA ILE A 184 -4.20 -4.07 2.95
C ILE A 184 -5.45 -3.96 2.08
N LEU A 185 -5.58 -4.82 1.08
CA LEU A 185 -6.74 -4.83 0.20
C LEU A 185 -7.90 -5.63 0.76
N SER A 186 -9.05 -5.54 0.08
CA SER A 186 -10.33 -6.07 0.54
C SER A 186 -10.36 -7.60 0.77
N ASN A 187 -11.32 -8.05 1.58
CA ASN A 187 -11.56 -9.47 1.89
C ASN A 187 -10.40 -10.18 2.60
N THR A 188 -9.49 -9.43 3.21
CA THR A 188 -8.27 -9.97 3.83
C THR A 188 -8.49 -10.25 5.32
N GLN A 189 -7.94 -11.38 5.79
CA GLN A 189 -8.07 -11.87 7.14
C GLN A 189 -6.70 -11.90 7.85
N VAL A 190 -6.55 -11.15 8.93
CA VAL A 190 -5.40 -11.21 9.85
C VAL A 190 -5.97 -11.51 11.24
N GLY A 191 -6.27 -12.79 11.47
CA GLY A 191 -7.19 -13.21 12.54
C GLY A 191 -6.63 -13.15 13.96
N HIS A 192 -5.37 -13.50 14.19
CA HIS A 192 -4.84 -13.72 15.54
C HIS A 192 -3.33 -13.50 15.66
N LEU A 193 -2.90 -12.85 16.77
CA LEU A 193 -1.52 -12.87 17.28
C LEU A 193 -0.45 -12.55 16.24
N SER A 194 -0.75 -11.72 15.27
CA SER A 194 0.13 -11.46 14.12
C SER A 194 0.73 -10.06 14.15
N TYR A 195 1.92 -9.91 13.59
CA TYR A 195 2.54 -8.61 13.33
C TYR A 195 2.73 -8.39 11.84
N LEU A 196 2.20 -7.29 11.33
CA LEU A 196 2.36 -6.84 9.95
C LEU A 196 2.87 -5.40 9.93
N GLY A 197 4.08 -5.19 9.45
CA GLY A 197 4.67 -3.86 9.39
C GLY A 197 5.18 -3.48 8.01
N ASP A 198 4.90 -2.25 7.57
CA ASP A 198 5.42 -1.64 6.34
C ASP A 198 5.24 -2.53 5.10
N SER A 199 4.04 -3.10 4.94
CA SER A 199 3.74 -4.18 3.99
C SER A 199 2.59 -3.82 3.04
N VAL A 200 2.53 -4.54 1.91
CA VAL A 200 1.41 -4.45 0.96
C VAL A 200 0.79 -5.83 0.80
N LEU A 201 -0.50 -5.95 1.10
CA LEU A 201 -1.28 -7.17 0.95
C LEU A 201 -2.35 -6.98 -0.13
N GLY A 202 -2.43 -7.95 -1.02
CA GLY A 202 -3.48 -8.08 -2.02
C GLY A 202 -4.85 -8.43 -1.43
N GLU A 203 -5.78 -8.77 -2.29
CA GLU A 203 -7.13 -9.18 -1.92
C GLU A 203 -7.20 -10.66 -1.51
N ASN A 204 -8.23 -10.99 -0.70
CA ASN A 204 -8.52 -12.38 -0.30
C ASN A 204 -7.32 -13.09 0.37
N VAL A 205 -6.45 -12.34 1.02
CA VAL A 205 -5.31 -12.90 1.78
C VAL A 205 -5.79 -13.42 3.12
N ASN A 206 -5.29 -14.58 3.54
CA ASN A 206 -5.58 -15.13 4.86
C ASN A 206 -4.26 -15.45 5.60
N LEU A 207 -3.94 -14.66 6.62
CA LEU A 207 -2.77 -14.91 7.44
C LEU A 207 -3.11 -15.85 8.60
N GLY A 208 -2.44 -16.99 8.63
CA GLY A 208 -2.54 -17.94 9.76
C GLY A 208 -2.08 -17.29 11.07
N ALA A 209 -2.66 -17.75 12.18
CA ALA A 209 -2.36 -17.22 13.51
C ALA A 209 -0.84 -17.19 13.81
N GLY A 210 -0.36 -16.10 14.38
CA GLY A 210 1.05 -15.92 14.70
C GLY A 210 1.95 -15.67 13.46
N THR A 211 1.38 -15.22 12.34
CA THR A 211 2.20 -14.76 11.20
C THR A 211 2.93 -13.47 11.56
N ILE A 212 4.25 -13.46 11.44
CA ILE A 212 5.10 -12.34 11.80
C ILE A 212 5.94 -11.88 10.59
N THR A 213 5.85 -10.60 10.25
CA THR A 213 6.70 -10.00 9.22
C THR A 213 7.85 -9.22 9.85
N SER A 214 9.08 -9.49 9.45
CA SER A 214 10.20 -8.62 9.80
C SER A 214 10.23 -7.42 8.87
N ASN A 215 10.49 -6.22 9.40
CA ASN A 215 10.51 -4.99 8.62
C ASN A 215 11.77 -4.13 8.84
N LEU A 216 12.72 -4.59 9.62
CA LEU A 216 13.97 -3.88 9.91
C LEU A 216 15.16 -4.83 9.76
N ARG A 217 16.19 -4.37 9.04
CA ARG A 217 17.47 -5.09 8.92
C ARG A 217 18.33 -4.86 10.17
N HIS A 218 19.08 -5.88 10.59
CA HIS A 218 20.00 -5.75 11.73
C HIS A 218 21.12 -4.73 11.49
N ASP A 219 21.55 -4.54 10.23
CA ASP A 219 22.58 -3.56 9.86
C ASP A 219 22.05 -2.13 9.69
N GLY A 220 20.73 -1.91 9.86
CA GLY A 220 20.05 -0.61 9.76
C GLY A 220 20.04 0.02 8.37
N ARG A 221 20.51 -0.69 7.33
CA ARG A 221 20.49 -0.21 5.93
C ARG A 221 19.09 -0.31 5.32
N ASN A 222 18.91 0.33 4.17
CA ASN A 222 17.71 0.16 3.37
C ASN A 222 17.51 -1.28 2.92
N HIS A 223 16.25 -1.67 2.77
CA HIS A 223 15.91 -2.98 2.22
C HIS A 223 16.12 -3.02 0.71
N ARG A 224 16.41 -4.22 0.22
CA ARG A 224 16.35 -4.55 -1.20
C ARG A 224 15.28 -5.62 -1.42
N SER A 225 14.61 -5.56 -2.57
CA SER A 225 13.61 -6.54 -2.98
C SER A 225 13.89 -7.01 -4.41
N SER A 226 13.49 -8.24 -4.73
CA SER A 226 13.70 -8.81 -6.05
C SER A 226 12.79 -8.13 -7.10
N VAL A 227 13.37 -7.80 -8.25
CA VAL A 227 12.64 -7.35 -9.45
C VAL A 227 13.25 -8.13 -10.63
N GLY A 228 12.50 -9.04 -11.20
CA GLY A 228 13.06 -10.02 -12.14
C GLY A 228 14.19 -10.81 -11.49
N SER A 229 15.37 -10.80 -12.11
CA SER A 229 16.59 -11.46 -11.60
C SER A 229 17.47 -10.54 -10.73
N SER A 230 17.09 -9.28 -10.54
CA SER A 230 17.90 -8.28 -9.85
C SER A 230 17.38 -7.98 -8.45
N LEU A 231 18.28 -7.53 -7.56
CA LEU A 231 17.93 -6.96 -6.26
C LEU A 231 17.97 -5.44 -6.36
N VAL A 232 16.80 -4.80 -6.23
CA VAL A 232 16.62 -3.35 -6.35
C VAL A 232 16.52 -2.72 -4.97
N GLU A 233 17.20 -1.59 -4.77
CA GLU A 233 17.08 -0.76 -3.56
C GLU A 233 15.68 -0.17 -3.48
N THR A 234 15.03 -0.37 -2.33
CA THR A 234 13.68 0.16 -2.11
C THR A 234 13.66 1.61 -1.62
N GLY A 235 14.81 2.15 -1.24
CA GLY A 235 14.93 3.43 -0.56
C GLY A 235 14.31 3.44 0.86
N ARG A 236 13.89 2.28 1.37
CA ARG A 236 13.16 2.16 2.64
C ARG A 236 14.00 1.44 3.70
N ARG A 237 14.19 2.12 4.83
CA ARG A 237 14.84 1.51 6.00
C ARG A 237 13.92 0.50 6.71
N LYS A 238 12.60 0.76 6.67
CA LYS A 238 11.57 -0.18 7.15
C LYS A 238 10.73 -0.63 5.98
N PHE A 239 10.70 -1.94 5.75
CA PHE A 239 9.95 -2.57 4.67
C PHE A 239 9.69 -4.03 5.01
N GLY A 240 8.42 -4.41 5.05
CA GLY A 240 7.98 -5.75 5.42
C GLY A 240 7.90 -6.69 4.22
N THR A 241 6.71 -7.10 3.86
CA THR A 241 6.45 -8.10 2.81
C THR A 241 5.49 -7.56 1.75
N ILE A 242 5.52 -8.20 0.59
CA ILE A 242 4.57 -7.98 -0.50
C ILE A 242 3.83 -9.29 -0.72
N ILE A 243 2.53 -9.29 -0.48
CA ILE A 243 1.69 -10.48 -0.58
C ILE A 243 0.67 -10.28 -1.70
N GLY A 244 0.69 -11.16 -2.69
CA GLY A 244 -0.27 -11.17 -3.80
C GLY A 244 -1.66 -11.65 -3.37
N ASP A 245 -2.62 -11.56 -4.30
CA ASP A 245 -4.02 -11.94 -4.03
C ASP A 245 -4.16 -13.43 -3.70
N GLY A 246 -5.06 -13.75 -2.78
CA GLY A 246 -5.42 -15.13 -2.44
C GLY A 246 -4.31 -15.95 -1.77
N VAL A 247 -3.31 -15.29 -1.19
CA VAL A 247 -2.26 -15.99 -0.42
C VAL A 247 -2.78 -16.46 0.92
N HIS A 248 -2.45 -17.70 1.29
CA HIS A 248 -2.75 -18.25 2.61
C HIS A 248 -1.45 -18.63 3.34
N THR A 249 -1.21 -18.06 4.51
CA THR A 249 -0.07 -18.49 5.32
C THR A 249 -0.49 -19.56 6.35
N GLY A 250 0.41 -20.52 6.60
CA GLY A 250 0.28 -21.42 7.73
C GLY A 250 0.43 -20.67 9.07
N ILE A 251 -0.02 -21.28 10.17
CA ILE A 251 0.20 -20.71 11.50
C ILE A 251 1.72 -20.56 11.79
N HIS A 252 2.07 -19.52 12.57
CA HIS A 252 3.47 -19.22 12.93
C HIS A 252 4.43 -19.06 11.74
N THR A 253 3.92 -18.59 10.60
CA THR A 253 4.80 -18.22 9.48
C THR A 253 5.61 -16.99 9.83
N SER A 254 6.92 -17.05 9.62
CA SER A 254 7.85 -15.91 9.79
C SER A 254 8.36 -15.46 8.44
N ILE A 255 8.17 -14.17 8.09
CA ILE A 255 8.52 -13.65 6.76
C ILE A 255 9.67 -12.66 6.88
N TYR A 256 10.75 -12.91 6.17
CA TYR A 256 11.89 -12.00 6.07
C TYR A 256 11.53 -10.73 5.33
N PRO A 257 12.17 -9.60 5.65
CA PRO A 257 11.85 -8.32 5.06
C PRO A 257 12.12 -8.30 3.54
N GLY A 258 11.26 -7.62 2.80
CA GLY A 258 11.35 -7.49 1.35
C GLY A 258 11.00 -8.75 0.56
N ARG A 259 10.49 -9.81 1.23
CA ARG A 259 10.04 -11.03 0.54
C ARG A 259 8.69 -10.85 -0.10
N LYS A 260 8.48 -11.58 -1.20
CA LYS A 260 7.27 -11.57 -2.01
C LYS A 260 6.61 -12.94 -1.97
N LEU A 261 5.28 -12.96 -1.78
CA LEU A 261 4.45 -14.15 -1.92
C LEU A 261 3.54 -13.95 -3.13
N TRP A 262 3.65 -14.85 -4.13
CA TRP A 262 2.88 -14.75 -5.38
C TRP A 262 1.40 -15.07 -5.17
N PRO A 263 0.50 -14.59 -6.03
CA PRO A 263 -0.92 -14.89 -5.92
C PRO A 263 -1.19 -16.39 -5.80
N GLN A 264 -2.16 -16.75 -4.95
CA GLN A 264 -2.57 -18.14 -4.68
C GLN A 264 -1.47 -19.04 -4.09
N SER A 265 -0.34 -18.48 -3.66
CA SER A 265 0.68 -19.25 -2.94
C SER A 265 0.27 -19.47 -1.48
N HIS A 266 0.92 -20.45 -0.85
CA HIS A 266 0.70 -20.75 0.56
C HIS A 266 2.01 -21.13 1.24
N THR A 267 2.05 -20.98 2.56
CA THR A 267 3.15 -21.43 3.39
C THR A 267 2.70 -22.57 4.31
N ARG A 268 3.64 -23.38 4.77
CA ARG A 268 3.37 -24.43 5.76
C ARG A 268 3.34 -23.85 7.17
N PRO A 269 2.69 -24.52 8.15
CA PRO A 269 2.81 -24.16 9.56
C PRO A 269 4.28 -24.09 10.00
N GLY A 270 4.66 -23.01 10.70
CA GLY A 270 6.02 -22.78 11.21
C GLY A 270 7.06 -22.43 10.13
N GLU A 271 6.65 -22.18 8.90
CA GLU A 271 7.60 -21.90 7.82
C GLU A 271 8.31 -20.55 8.00
N VAL A 272 9.61 -20.54 7.74
CA VAL A 272 10.42 -19.32 7.68
C VAL A 272 10.68 -18.96 6.22
N VAL A 273 9.99 -17.93 5.75
CA VAL A 273 10.07 -17.43 4.36
C VAL A 273 11.32 -16.57 4.20
N GLN A 274 12.42 -17.17 3.76
CA GLN A 274 13.70 -16.50 3.49
C GLN A 274 13.85 -16.06 2.03
N HIS A 275 13.08 -16.66 1.13
CA HIS A 275 13.04 -16.39 -0.31
C HIS A 275 11.62 -16.12 -0.76
N ASP A 276 11.48 -15.52 -1.94
CA ASP A 276 10.16 -15.29 -2.51
C ASP A 276 9.42 -16.62 -2.76
N VAL A 277 8.13 -16.65 -2.43
CA VAL A 277 7.28 -17.84 -2.59
C VAL A 277 6.46 -17.68 -3.86
N LYS A 278 6.79 -18.47 -4.88
CA LYS A 278 6.02 -18.51 -6.13
C LYS A 278 4.86 -19.50 -6.04
N SER A 279 3.79 -19.26 -6.79
CA SER A 279 2.70 -20.23 -6.92
C SER A 279 3.22 -21.54 -7.55
N PRO A 280 2.74 -22.71 -7.11
CA PRO A 280 3.11 -23.99 -7.75
C PRO A 280 2.81 -24.04 -9.26
N ASN A 281 1.87 -23.23 -9.73
CA ASN A 281 1.45 -23.16 -11.14
C ASN A 281 2.07 -21.97 -11.90
N SER A 282 3.00 -21.21 -11.29
CA SER A 282 3.66 -20.11 -11.97
C SER A 282 4.83 -20.64 -12.80
N ASN A 283 4.63 -20.85 -14.10
CA ASN A 283 5.70 -21.00 -15.10
C ASN A 283 6.38 -19.67 -15.45
N LEU A 284 6.47 -18.73 -14.49
CA LEU A 284 7.03 -17.39 -14.66
C LEU A 284 8.36 -17.26 -13.93
#